data_f3d20dba3a23ec276c2f9cda0bb20b81
#
_entry.id   f3d20dba3a23ec276c2f9cda0bb20b81
#
_cell.length_a   1.000
_cell.length_b   1.000
_cell.length_c   1.000
_cell.angle_alpha   90.00
_cell.angle_beta   90.00
_cell.angle_gamma   90.00
#
_symmetry.space_group_name_H-M   'P 1'
#
loop_
_entity.id
_entity.type
_entity.pdbx_description
1 polymer ?
#
loop_
_entity_poly.entity_id
_entity_poly.type
_entity_poly.pdbx_seq_one_letter_code
_entity_poly.pdbx_strand_id
1 'polypeptide(L)'
;MKGSFAHLRVSSEYSIFKGLLSIEKLVEKAKSFGMPAIALTDHSNMFGLVKFFKKCEKEGIKPISGSTLNIVRSSEDRPYEFLCLAKKIDGHKNLMHGLSKASRNLSKAIVYDDFLNICNDIFVAVSYTHLTLPTSSRV
;
A
#
# COMPACT_ATOMS: atom_id res chain seq x y z
N MET A 1 24.70 12.34 12.69
CA MET A 1 23.96 11.15 12.18
C MET A 1 23.08 11.56 11.04
N LYS A 2 23.34 11.11 9.85
CA LYS A 2 22.35 11.23 8.78
C LYS A 2 21.22 10.25 9.08
N GLY A 3 20.05 10.75 9.44
CA GLY A 3 18.89 9.90 9.61
C GLY A 3 18.57 9.19 8.31
N SER A 4 18.39 7.86 8.36
CA SER A 4 17.92 7.11 7.22
C SER A 4 16.42 7.33 7.08
N PHE A 5 15.97 7.71 5.88
CA PHE A 5 14.56 7.94 5.57
C PHE A 5 14.10 6.99 4.47
N ALA A 6 12.90 6.46 4.59
CA ALA A 6 12.28 5.62 3.58
C ALA A 6 10.83 6.03 3.38
N HIS A 7 10.39 6.16 2.13
CA HIS A 7 8.99 6.36 1.80
C HIS A 7 8.21 5.06 1.91
N LEU A 8 7.16 5.07 2.72
CA LEU A 8 6.29 3.91 2.95
C LEU A 8 4.95 3.98 2.20
N ARG A 9 4.61 5.11 1.61
CA ARG A 9 3.40 5.26 0.78
C ARG A 9 3.79 5.83 -0.56
N VAL A 10 3.88 4.95 -1.56
CA VAL A 10 4.31 5.31 -2.91
C VAL A 10 3.41 4.63 -3.93
N SER A 11 2.89 5.41 -4.85
CA SER A 11 2.06 4.92 -5.96
C SER A 11 2.82 5.01 -7.26
N SER A 12 2.78 3.94 -8.07
CA SER A 12 3.36 3.88 -9.39
C SER A 12 2.32 4.15 -10.48
N GLU A 13 2.75 4.05 -11.73
CA GLU A 13 1.89 4.11 -12.92
C GLU A 13 0.72 3.10 -12.90
N TYR A 14 0.82 2.05 -12.09
CA TYR A 14 -0.26 1.06 -11.90
C TYR A 14 -1.39 1.54 -10.99
N SER A 15 -1.24 2.67 -10.32
CA SER A 15 -2.32 3.33 -9.57
C SER A 15 -3.00 4.35 -10.47
N ILE A 16 -4.08 3.95 -11.11
CA ILE A 16 -4.85 4.80 -12.04
C ILE A 16 -5.28 6.09 -11.32
N PHE A 17 -5.01 7.23 -11.93
CA PHE A 17 -5.26 8.60 -11.43
C PHE A 17 -4.44 9.04 -10.20
N LYS A 18 -3.64 8.20 -9.60
CA LYS A 18 -2.87 8.54 -8.39
C LYS A 18 -1.35 8.51 -8.59
N GLY A 19 -0.85 7.73 -9.54
CA GLY A 19 0.56 7.57 -9.81
C GLY A 19 0.96 8.02 -11.21
N LEU A 20 2.02 8.81 -11.29
CA LEU A 20 2.53 9.35 -12.55
C LEU A 20 3.90 8.80 -12.94
N LEU A 21 4.61 8.21 -12.00
CA LEU A 21 5.97 7.76 -12.22
C LEU A 21 6.03 6.26 -12.49
N SER A 22 6.86 5.89 -13.45
CA SER A 22 7.19 4.48 -13.67
C SER A 22 7.99 3.92 -12.49
N ILE A 23 7.92 2.61 -12.33
CA ILE A 23 8.63 1.91 -11.25
C ILE A 23 10.14 2.16 -11.32
N GLU A 24 10.72 2.17 -12.51
CA GLU A 24 12.14 2.45 -12.69
C GLU A 24 12.52 3.82 -12.14
N LYS A 25 11.76 4.85 -12.50
CA LYS A 25 12.00 6.22 -12.03
C LYS A 25 11.83 6.38 -10.53
N LEU A 26 10.85 5.66 -9.94
CA LEU A 26 10.65 5.67 -8.49
C LEU A 26 11.88 5.13 -7.75
N VAL A 27 12.41 3.99 -8.19
CA VAL A 27 13.58 3.36 -7.56
C VAL A 27 14.84 4.18 -7.79
N GLU A 28 15.04 4.72 -9.00
CA GLU A 28 16.17 5.60 -9.30
C GLU A 28 16.15 6.86 -8.42
N LYS A 29 14.98 7.44 -8.22
CA LYS A 29 14.81 8.61 -7.36
C LYS A 29 15.09 8.28 -5.89
N ALA A 30 14.62 7.14 -5.41
CA ALA A 30 14.93 6.67 -4.06
C ALA A 30 16.44 6.50 -3.86
N LYS A 31 17.13 5.94 -4.85
CA LYS A 31 18.59 5.80 -4.85
C LYS A 31 19.28 7.17 -4.82
N SER A 32 18.85 8.11 -5.65
CA SER A 32 19.44 9.46 -5.70
C SER A 32 19.30 10.21 -4.38
N PHE A 33 18.27 9.95 -3.61
CA PHE A 33 18.06 10.51 -2.27
C PHE A 33 18.76 9.72 -1.15
N GLY A 34 19.46 8.66 -1.48
CA GLY A 34 20.16 7.83 -0.50
C GLY A 34 19.23 7.03 0.42
N MET A 35 18.03 6.70 -0.04
CA MET A 35 17.09 5.91 0.75
C MET A 35 17.56 4.46 0.84
N PRO A 36 17.62 3.86 2.05
CA PRO A 36 18.02 2.46 2.20
C PRO A 36 16.90 1.49 1.80
N ALA A 37 15.66 1.94 1.80
CA ALA A 37 14.48 1.15 1.49
C ALA A 37 13.40 2.03 0.86
N ILE A 38 12.50 1.41 0.12
CA ILE A 38 11.29 2.05 -0.42
C ILE A 38 10.16 1.03 -0.46
N ALA A 39 8.93 1.47 -0.16
CA ALA A 39 7.74 0.66 -0.31
C ALA A 39 7.03 0.98 -1.62
N LEU A 40 6.41 -0.03 -2.23
CA LEU A 40 5.43 0.17 -3.28
C LEU A 40 4.06 -0.19 -2.73
N THR A 41 3.13 0.77 -2.75
CA THR A 41 1.81 0.65 -2.13
C THR A 41 0.72 1.11 -3.09
N ASP A 42 0.70 0.53 -4.28
CA ASP A 42 -0.30 0.84 -5.29
C ASP A 42 -1.72 0.57 -4.79
N HIS A 43 -2.66 1.36 -5.31
CA HIS A 43 -4.04 1.33 -4.85
C HIS A 43 -4.77 0.10 -5.40
N SER A 44 -5.23 -0.75 -4.50
CA SER A 44 -6.01 -1.97 -4.80
C SER A 44 -5.35 -2.94 -5.78
N ASN A 45 -4.03 -2.90 -5.91
CA ASN A 45 -3.30 -3.85 -6.75
C ASN A 45 -1.85 -4.02 -6.30
N MET A 46 -1.23 -5.08 -6.80
CA MET A 46 0.19 -5.40 -6.63
C MET A 46 0.82 -5.78 -7.99
N PHE A 47 0.31 -5.22 -9.09
CA PHE A 47 0.72 -5.62 -10.45
C PHE A 47 2.18 -5.28 -10.76
N GLY A 48 2.68 -4.18 -10.24
CA GLY A 48 4.05 -3.73 -10.45
C GLY A 48 5.10 -4.34 -9.53
N LEU A 49 4.70 -5.21 -8.60
CA LEU A 49 5.56 -5.63 -7.51
C LEU A 49 6.78 -6.41 -7.97
N VAL A 50 6.63 -7.34 -8.91
CA VAL A 50 7.74 -8.15 -9.44
C VAL A 50 8.78 -7.25 -10.10
N LYS A 51 8.33 -6.33 -10.92
CA LYS A 51 9.18 -5.33 -11.60
C LYS A 51 9.91 -4.45 -10.60
N PHE A 52 9.19 -4.02 -9.56
CA PHE A 52 9.72 -3.20 -8.48
C PHE A 52 10.81 -3.94 -7.69
N PHE A 53 10.58 -5.18 -7.28
CA PHE A 53 11.57 -5.98 -6.55
C PHE A 53 12.84 -6.19 -7.37
N LYS A 54 12.72 -6.56 -8.64
CA LYS A 54 13.87 -6.73 -9.54
C LYS A 54 14.68 -5.44 -9.69
N LYS A 55 14.01 -4.30 -9.82
CA LYS A 55 14.71 -3.02 -9.95
C LYS A 55 15.40 -2.63 -8.64
N CYS A 56 14.74 -2.81 -7.50
CA CYS A 56 15.33 -2.54 -6.19
C CYS A 56 16.54 -3.39 -5.92
N GLU A 57 16.49 -4.69 -6.24
CA GLU A 57 17.61 -5.62 -6.10
C GLU A 57 18.82 -5.15 -6.94
N LYS A 58 18.59 -4.78 -8.18
CA LYS A 58 19.62 -4.26 -9.07
C LYS A 58 20.27 -2.99 -8.53
N GLU A 59 19.49 -2.11 -7.91
CA GLU A 59 19.98 -0.82 -7.39
C GLU A 59 20.47 -0.89 -5.94
N GLY A 60 20.37 -2.04 -5.28
CA GLY A 60 20.81 -2.23 -3.90
C GLY A 60 19.93 -1.56 -2.86
N ILE A 61 18.63 -1.37 -3.15
CA ILE A 61 17.64 -0.78 -2.24
C ILE A 61 16.73 -1.88 -1.73
N LYS A 62 16.39 -1.84 -0.44
CA LYS A 62 15.46 -2.82 0.15
C LYS A 62 14.03 -2.54 -0.31
N PRO A 63 13.37 -3.46 -1.02
CA PRO A 63 11.97 -3.31 -1.38
C PRO A 63 11.06 -3.71 -0.21
N ILE A 64 9.97 -2.96 -0.05
CA ILE A 64 8.90 -3.27 0.91
C ILE A 64 7.61 -3.46 0.12
N SER A 65 7.01 -4.64 0.28
CA SER A 65 5.75 -5.00 -0.37
C SER A 65 4.56 -4.41 0.39
N GLY A 66 3.63 -3.81 -0.32
CA GLY A 66 2.41 -3.31 0.27
C GLY A 66 1.34 -2.98 -0.76
N SER A 67 0.21 -2.55 -0.27
CA SER A 67 -0.89 -2.02 -1.08
C SER A 67 -1.78 -1.12 -0.23
N THR A 68 -2.45 -0.18 -0.86
CA THR A 68 -3.51 0.60 -0.23
C THR A 68 -4.84 -0.09 -0.52
N LEU A 69 -5.52 -0.53 0.53
CA LEU A 69 -6.78 -1.26 0.44
C LEU A 69 -7.96 -0.37 0.82
N ASN A 70 -9.08 -0.55 0.13
CA ASN A 70 -10.35 0.02 0.53
C ASN A 70 -11.06 -0.96 1.48
N ILE A 71 -11.38 -0.49 2.68
CA ILE A 71 -12.07 -1.27 3.71
C ILE A 71 -13.42 -0.63 4.01
N VAL A 72 -14.47 -1.43 4.07
CA VAL A 72 -15.82 -0.99 4.40
C VAL A 72 -16.37 -1.78 5.59
N ARG A 73 -17.22 -1.16 6.39
CA ARG A 73 -17.96 -1.88 7.44
C ARG A 73 -19.14 -2.65 6.85
N SER A 74 -19.87 -1.99 5.96
CA SER A 74 -20.96 -2.59 5.21
C SER A 74 -20.84 -2.20 3.73
N SER A 75 -21.62 -2.87 2.88
CA SER A 75 -21.61 -2.60 1.44
C SER A 75 -22.05 -1.20 1.04
N GLU A 76 -22.75 -0.51 1.93
CA GLU A 76 -23.30 0.84 1.69
C GLU A 76 -22.39 1.96 2.22
N ASP A 77 -21.37 1.61 3.00
CA ASP A 77 -20.49 2.59 3.61
C ASP A 77 -19.44 3.12 2.63
N ARG A 78 -18.99 4.34 2.86
CA ARG A 78 -17.82 4.86 2.18
C ARG A 78 -16.57 4.09 2.62
N PRO A 79 -15.71 3.70 1.69
CA PRO A 79 -14.51 2.96 2.04
C PRO A 79 -13.49 3.85 2.79
N TYR A 80 -12.83 3.25 3.76
CA TYR A 80 -11.61 3.79 4.37
C TYR A 80 -10.39 3.23 3.63
N GLU A 81 -9.42 4.07 3.36
CA GLU A 81 -8.16 3.63 2.77
C GLU A 81 -7.19 3.18 3.88
N PHE A 82 -6.81 1.92 3.84
CA PHE A 82 -5.80 1.36 4.72
C PHE A 82 -4.52 1.12 3.95
N LEU A 83 -3.43 1.75 4.40
CA LEU A 83 -2.09 1.44 3.93
C LEU A 83 -1.61 0.16 4.61
N CYS A 84 -1.34 -0.86 3.83
CA CYS A 84 -0.92 -2.17 4.32
C CYS A 84 0.48 -2.50 3.82
N LEU A 85 1.37 -2.83 4.74
CA LEU A 85 2.75 -3.22 4.44
C LEU A 85 3.00 -4.63 4.97
N ALA A 86 3.54 -5.51 4.13
CA ALA A 86 3.86 -6.87 4.55
C ALA A 86 5.11 -6.89 5.43
N LYS A 87 5.02 -7.52 6.59
CA LYS A 87 6.17 -7.78 7.48
C LYS A 87 7.02 -8.95 7.01
N LYS A 88 6.35 -9.96 6.49
CA LYS A 88 6.93 -11.25 6.06
C LYS A 88 6.23 -11.74 4.80
N ILE A 89 6.74 -12.84 4.24
CA ILE A 89 6.14 -13.47 3.06
C ILE A 89 4.68 -13.87 3.30
N ASP A 90 4.31 -14.29 4.50
CA ASP A 90 2.94 -14.65 4.82
C ASP A 90 2.02 -13.42 4.82
N GLY A 91 2.49 -12.27 5.29
CA GLY A 91 1.78 -11.00 5.15
C GLY A 91 1.57 -10.60 3.69
N HIS A 92 2.57 -10.81 2.85
CA HIS A 92 2.44 -10.59 1.40
C HIS A 92 1.36 -11.49 0.78
N LYS A 93 1.37 -12.79 1.10
CA LYS A 93 0.33 -13.73 0.65
C LYS A 93 -1.06 -13.32 1.13
N ASN A 94 -1.18 -12.86 2.38
CA ASN A 94 -2.43 -12.38 2.93
C ASN A 94 -2.95 -11.15 2.19
N LEU A 95 -2.06 -10.20 1.83
CA LEU A 95 -2.44 -9.05 1.00
C LEU A 95 -2.94 -9.48 -0.39
N MET A 96 -2.25 -10.40 -1.04
CA MET A 96 -2.68 -10.94 -2.34
C MET A 96 -4.06 -11.59 -2.24
N HIS A 97 -4.29 -12.37 -1.18
CA HIS A 97 -5.57 -13.01 -0.94
C HIS A 97 -6.70 -12.01 -0.72
N GLY A 98 -6.43 -10.97 0.08
CA GLY A 98 -7.38 -9.87 0.32
C GLY A 98 -7.71 -9.09 -0.96
N LEU A 99 -6.72 -8.78 -1.78
CA LEU A 99 -6.92 -8.11 -3.06
C LEU A 99 -7.74 -8.97 -4.03
N SER A 100 -7.51 -10.28 -4.06
CA SER A 100 -8.29 -11.22 -4.87
C SER A 100 -9.76 -11.26 -4.43
N LYS A 101 -10.02 -11.23 -3.13
CA LYS A 101 -11.38 -11.10 -2.61
C LYS A 101 -12.03 -9.77 -3.00
N ALA A 102 -11.32 -8.67 -2.83
CA ALA A 102 -11.81 -7.34 -3.16
C ALA A 102 -12.15 -7.20 -4.65
N SER A 103 -11.37 -7.80 -5.53
CA SER A 103 -11.59 -7.73 -6.97
C SER A 103 -12.90 -8.36 -7.44
N ARG A 104 -13.47 -9.26 -6.65
CA ARG A 104 -14.76 -9.89 -6.92
C ARG A 104 -15.95 -9.01 -6.56
N ASN A 105 -15.73 -7.98 -5.75
CA ASN A 105 -16.76 -7.04 -5.33
C ASN A 105 -16.82 -5.85 -6.29
N LEU A 106 -18.01 -5.38 -6.61
CA LEU A 106 -18.19 -4.21 -7.47
C LEU A 106 -17.51 -2.95 -6.90
N SER A 107 -17.51 -2.82 -5.59
CA SER A 107 -16.87 -1.70 -4.87
C SER A 107 -15.34 -1.82 -4.79
N LYS A 108 -14.78 -2.98 -5.14
CA LYS A 108 -13.35 -3.30 -4.95
C LYS A 108 -12.87 -3.04 -3.51
N ALA A 109 -13.76 -3.20 -2.55
CA ALA A 109 -13.51 -3.02 -1.13
C ALA A 109 -13.60 -4.36 -0.38
N ILE A 110 -12.87 -4.45 0.73
CA ILE A 110 -12.92 -5.60 1.63
C ILE A 110 -13.77 -5.23 2.82
N VAL A 111 -14.66 -6.12 3.24
CA VAL A 111 -15.41 -5.94 4.49
C VAL A 111 -14.44 -6.05 5.67
N TYR A 112 -14.62 -5.20 6.68
CA TYR A 112 -13.72 -5.10 7.83
C TYR A 112 -13.48 -6.43 8.54
N ASP A 113 -14.52 -7.26 8.69
CA ASP A 113 -14.39 -8.58 9.33
C ASP A 113 -13.50 -9.53 8.50
N ASP A 114 -13.61 -9.50 7.18
CA ASP A 114 -12.72 -10.25 6.29
C ASP A 114 -11.29 -9.73 6.36
N PHE A 115 -11.12 -8.42 6.49
CA PHE A 115 -9.80 -7.81 6.66
C PHE A 115 -9.11 -8.27 7.95
N LEU A 116 -9.86 -8.38 9.06
CA LEU A 116 -9.31 -8.88 10.32
C LEU A 116 -8.74 -10.29 10.20
N ASN A 117 -9.31 -11.12 9.33
CA ASN A 117 -8.83 -12.48 9.09
C ASN A 117 -7.52 -12.55 8.31
N ILE A 118 -7.17 -11.50 7.57
CA ILE A 118 -5.96 -11.46 6.74
C ILE A 118 -4.87 -10.52 7.25
N CYS A 119 -5.11 -9.77 8.31
CA CYS A 119 -4.19 -8.72 8.77
C CYS A 119 -2.96 -9.23 9.55
N ASN A 120 -2.82 -10.54 9.73
CA ASN A 120 -1.64 -11.12 10.34
C ASN A 120 -0.39 -10.83 9.51
N ASP A 121 0.72 -10.51 10.18
CA ASP A 121 1.99 -10.17 9.55
C ASP A 121 1.92 -8.96 8.58
N ILE A 122 0.98 -8.06 8.82
CA ILE A 122 0.80 -6.83 8.06
C ILE A 122 0.86 -5.64 9.02
N PHE A 123 1.61 -4.60 8.65
CA PHE A 123 1.50 -3.28 9.26
C PHE A 123 0.35 -2.53 8.60
N VAL A 124 -0.51 -1.90 9.39
CA VAL A 124 -1.66 -1.17 8.90
C VAL A 124 -1.62 0.26 9.39
N ALA A 125 -1.80 1.19 8.47
CA ALA A 125 -1.99 2.60 8.77
C ALA A 125 -3.25 3.11 8.06
N VAL A 126 -4.08 3.86 8.78
CA VAL A 126 -5.31 4.43 8.21
C VAL A 126 -4.98 5.71 7.46
N SER A 127 -5.56 5.88 6.27
CA SER A 127 -5.40 7.12 5.52
C SER A 127 -6.14 8.27 6.20
N TYR A 128 -5.49 9.42 6.18
CA TYR A 128 -5.99 10.63 6.85
C TYR A 128 -7.24 11.24 6.22
N THR A 129 -7.51 10.93 4.96
CA THR A 129 -8.47 11.67 4.14
C THR A 129 -9.91 11.61 4.64
N HIS A 130 -10.29 10.54 5.34
CA HIS A 130 -11.65 10.34 5.83
C HIS A 130 -11.82 10.54 7.34
N LEU A 131 -10.75 10.82 8.06
CA LEU A 131 -10.77 10.94 9.51
C LEU A 131 -10.88 12.39 9.99
N THR A 132 -10.78 13.36 9.11
CA THR A 132 -10.79 14.77 9.46
C THR A 132 -12.19 15.31 9.77
N LEU A 133 -13.20 14.77 9.13
CA LEU A 133 -14.57 15.25 9.27
C LEU A 133 -15.16 15.06 10.67
N PRO A 134 -15.01 13.88 11.32
CA PRO A 134 -15.54 13.70 12.66
C PRO A 134 -14.83 14.55 13.71
N THR A 135 -13.55 14.82 13.52
CA THR A 135 -12.78 15.56 14.50
C THR A 135 -13.01 17.04 14.45
N SER A 136 -13.37 17.58 13.29
CA SER A 136 -13.66 18.99 13.16
C SER A 136 -14.99 19.38 13.82
N SER A 137 -15.89 18.43 14.01
CA SER A 137 -17.17 18.70 14.64
C SER A 137 -17.07 18.80 16.14
N ARG A 138 -15.91 18.54 16.73
CA ARG A 138 -15.82 18.50 18.05
C ARG A 138 -15.00 19.29 18.64
N VAL A 139 -14.46 19.80 18.15
CA VAL A 139 -13.69 20.39 19.02
C VAL A 139 -13.90 21.14 20.03
#